data_0cde233e7ba67c6b2b3ac97af59050ed
#
_entry.id   0cde233e7ba67c6b2b3ac97af59050ed
#
_cell.length_a   1.000
_cell.length_b   1.000
_cell.length_c   1.000
_cell.angle_alpha   90.00
_cell.angle_beta   90.00
_cell.angle_gamma   90.00
#
_symmetry.space_group_name_H-M   'P 1'
#
loop_
_entity.id
_entity.type
_entity.pdbx_description
1 polymer ?
#
loop_
_entity_poly.entity_id
_entity_poly.type
_entity_poly.pdbx_seq_one_letter_code
_entity_poly.pdbx_strand_id
1 'polypeptide(L)'
;MKTALAALIVGYGLDLLLGDPSFLYHPIRVIGNLIALLEKWLRKVFPKTPNGELAGGVFLVILVCLAGYGVPALLLFAAFKIHPVIGFLLEVLWCWQIPATKCLKDESMKVYQKLKENDLPGARYAVSMIVGRDTENLSETGVTKAAVETIAENTSDGVIAPLLFLALGGPALGLSV
;
A
#
# COMPACT_ATOMS: atom_id res chain seq x y z
N MET A 1 4.66 -22.24 8.00
CA MET A 1 5.67 -21.89 7.00
C MET A 1 5.33 -22.34 5.58
N LYS A 2 5.06 -23.63 5.30
CA LYS A 2 4.78 -24.10 3.91
C LYS A 2 3.51 -23.48 3.31
N THR A 3 2.45 -23.34 4.09
CA THR A 3 1.18 -22.71 3.67
C THR A 3 1.35 -21.21 3.38
N ALA A 4 2.05 -20.49 4.24
CA ALA A 4 2.30 -19.05 4.05
C ALA A 4 3.12 -18.77 2.79
N LEU A 5 4.14 -19.57 2.50
CA LEU A 5 4.92 -19.45 1.26
C LEU A 5 4.04 -19.75 0.02
N ALA A 6 3.19 -20.79 0.08
CA ALA A 6 2.27 -21.08 -1.00
C ALA A 6 1.26 -19.94 -1.20
N ALA A 7 0.71 -19.38 -0.12
CA ALA A 7 -0.20 -18.23 -0.18
C ALA A 7 0.49 -17.00 -0.80
N LEU A 8 1.74 -16.75 -0.43
CA LEU A 8 2.53 -15.65 -1.02
C LEU A 8 2.74 -15.84 -2.51
N ILE A 9 3.15 -17.04 -2.95
CA ILE A 9 3.37 -17.32 -4.38
C ILE A 9 2.08 -17.15 -5.18
N VAL A 10 0.97 -17.70 -4.68
CA VAL A 10 -0.33 -17.58 -5.35
C VAL A 10 -0.83 -16.15 -5.35
N GLY A 11 -0.77 -15.47 -4.19
CA GLY A 11 -1.22 -14.08 -4.05
C GLY A 11 -0.42 -13.11 -4.92
N TYR A 12 0.90 -13.22 -4.92
CA TYR A 12 1.74 -12.41 -5.80
C TYR A 12 1.51 -12.70 -7.29
N GLY A 13 1.29 -13.98 -7.65
CA GLY A 13 0.87 -14.34 -9.00
C GLY A 13 -0.45 -13.68 -9.41
N LEU A 14 -1.41 -13.57 -8.49
CA LEU A 14 -2.66 -12.85 -8.72
C LEU A 14 -2.44 -11.33 -8.88
N ASP A 15 -1.55 -10.69 -8.09
CA ASP A 15 -1.18 -9.30 -8.29
C ASP A 15 -0.62 -9.06 -9.70
N LEU A 16 0.32 -9.89 -10.14
CA LEU A 16 0.91 -9.76 -11.48
C LEU A 16 -0.11 -9.94 -12.62
N LEU A 17 -1.13 -10.77 -12.44
CA LEU A 17 -2.14 -11.06 -13.47
C LEU A 17 -3.31 -10.08 -13.44
N LEU A 18 -3.88 -9.83 -12.26
CA LEU A 18 -5.13 -9.09 -12.09
C LEU A 18 -4.90 -7.64 -11.65
N GLY A 19 -3.81 -7.38 -10.91
CA GLY A 19 -3.58 -6.09 -10.25
C GLY A 19 -4.61 -5.84 -9.15
N ASP A 20 -5.00 -4.59 -8.98
CA ASP A 20 -5.87 -4.12 -7.91
C ASP A 20 -7.25 -3.75 -8.46
N PRO A 21 -8.20 -4.69 -8.51
CA PRO A 21 -9.50 -4.43 -9.10
C PRO A 21 -10.31 -3.48 -8.21
N SER A 22 -10.90 -2.45 -8.81
CA SER A 22 -11.63 -1.37 -8.14
C SER A 22 -12.85 -1.83 -7.32
N PHE A 23 -13.40 -3.01 -7.61
CA PHE A 23 -14.53 -3.59 -6.87
C PHE A 23 -14.13 -4.22 -5.54
N LEU A 24 -12.85 -4.52 -5.34
CA LEU A 24 -12.35 -5.13 -4.12
C LEU A 24 -11.92 -4.03 -3.12
N TYR A 25 -12.48 -4.09 -1.91
CA TYR A 25 -12.13 -3.11 -0.89
C TYR A 25 -10.71 -3.36 -0.36
N HIS A 26 -9.82 -2.40 -0.60
CA HIS A 26 -8.40 -2.55 -0.27
C HIS A 26 -8.13 -2.27 1.22
N PRO A 27 -7.36 -3.14 1.92
CA PRO A 27 -7.04 -2.98 3.35
C PRO A 27 -6.39 -1.63 3.68
N ILE A 28 -5.60 -1.07 2.76
CA ILE A 28 -4.94 0.23 2.95
C ILE A 28 -5.93 1.37 3.22
N ARG A 29 -7.15 1.30 2.66
CA ARG A 29 -8.21 2.29 2.93
C ARG A 29 -8.73 2.20 4.36
N VAL A 30 -8.78 0.99 4.92
CA VAL A 30 -9.14 0.78 6.34
C VAL A 30 -8.09 1.42 7.24
N ILE A 31 -6.82 1.15 6.93
CA ILE A 31 -5.67 1.70 7.66
C ILE A 31 -5.66 3.23 7.54
N GLY A 32 -5.84 3.79 6.35
CA GLY A 32 -5.93 5.24 6.15
C GLY A 32 -7.06 5.90 6.95
N ASN A 33 -8.24 5.29 6.98
CA ASN A 33 -9.36 5.77 7.80
C ASN A 33 -9.06 5.66 9.30
N LEU A 34 -8.38 4.60 9.73
CA LEU A 34 -7.95 4.44 11.12
C LEU A 34 -6.94 5.52 11.51
N ILE A 35 -5.96 5.80 10.67
CA ILE A 35 -4.99 6.89 10.87
C ILE A 35 -5.71 8.22 11.05
N ALA A 36 -6.62 8.58 10.13
CA ALA A 36 -7.37 9.84 10.20
C ALA A 36 -8.22 9.95 11.48
N LEU A 37 -8.85 8.85 11.91
CA LEU A 37 -9.63 8.78 13.14
C LEU A 37 -8.75 8.98 14.38
N LEU A 38 -7.65 8.24 14.46
CA LEU A 38 -6.71 8.30 15.58
C LEU A 38 -6.01 9.66 15.64
N GLU A 39 -5.59 10.21 14.52
CA GLU A 39 -4.99 11.55 14.46
C GLU A 39 -5.95 12.60 15.00
N LYS A 40 -7.20 12.61 14.54
CA LYS A 40 -8.23 13.54 15.02
C LYS A 40 -8.48 13.41 16.53
N TRP A 41 -8.40 12.21 17.07
CA TRP A 41 -8.55 11.95 18.51
C TRP A 41 -7.32 12.40 19.29
N LEU A 42 -6.12 12.02 18.87
CA LEU A 42 -4.86 12.34 19.53
C LEU A 42 -4.59 13.86 19.56
N ARG A 43 -4.93 14.59 18.48
CA ARG A 43 -4.86 16.07 18.45
C ARG A 43 -5.78 16.76 19.48
N LYS A 44 -6.75 16.06 20.07
CA LYS A 44 -7.58 16.58 21.16
C LYS A 44 -7.01 16.23 22.53
N VAL A 45 -6.28 15.10 22.63
CA VAL A 45 -5.72 14.59 23.90
C VAL A 45 -4.37 15.24 24.20
N PHE A 46 -3.51 15.41 23.21
CA PHE A 46 -2.19 15.96 23.38
C PHE A 46 -2.17 17.50 23.23
N PRO A 47 -1.36 18.23 24.03
CA PRO A 47 -1.26 19.67 23.92
C PRO A 47 -0.64 20.09 22.59
N LYS A 48 -1.06 21.26 22.06
CA LYS A 48 -0.54 21.87 20.82
C LYS A 48 0.82 22.53 21.06
N THR A 49 1.78 21.74 21.53
CA THR A 49 3.18 22.14 21.72
C THR A 49 4.06 21.19 20.89
N PRO A 50 5.28 21.57 20.48
CA PRO A 50 6.16 20.69 19.71
C PRO A 50 6.35 19.31 20.35
N ASN A 51 6.53 19.24 21.66
CA ASN A 51 6.67 17.97 22.38
C ASN A 51 5.35 17.18 22.45
N GLY A 52 4.21 17.87 22.59
CA GLY A 52 2.89 17.24 22.58
C GLY A 52 2.54 16.66 21.21
N GLU A 53 2.83 17.37 20.13
CA GLU A 53 2.63 16.87 18.77
C GLU A 53 3.55 15.68 18.45
N LEU A 54 4.82 15.74 18.88
CA LEU A 54 5.74 14.60 18.77
C LEU A 54 5.22 13.38 19.51
N ALA A 55 4.82 13.54 20.78
CA ALA A 55 4.25 12.46 21.57
C ALA A 55 2.99 11.87 20.92
N GLY A 56 2.07 12.73 20.45
CA GLY A 56 0.87 12.30 19.72
C GLY A 56 1.21 11.51 18.46
N GLY A 57 2.23 11.93 17.69
CA GLY A 57 2.73 11.20 16.51
C GLY A 57 3.30 9.81 16.86
N VAL A 58 4.10 9.72 17.93
CA VAL A 58 4.63 8.43 18.41
C VAL A 58 3.51 7.49 18.82
N PHE A 59 2.51 7.97 19.56
CA PHE A 59 1.34 7.15 19.94
C PHE A 59 0.53 6.73 18.71
N LEU A 60 0.37 7.60 17.72
CA LEU A 60 -0.31 7.28 16.46
C LEU A 60 0.37 6.10 15.76
N VAL A 61 1.69 6.15 15.58
CA VAL A 61 2.45 5.09 14.93
C VAL A 61 2.29 3.77 15.69
N ILE A 62 2.47 3.79 17.02
CA ILE A 62 2.32 2.59 17.85
C ILE A 62 0.92 1.98 17.68
N LEU A 63 -0.14 2.78 17.77
CA LEU A 63 -1.51 2.29 17.68
C LEU A 63 -1.83 1.75 16.27
N VAL A 64 -1.36 2.41 15.22
CA VAL A 64 -1.56 1.97 13.84
C VAL A 64 -0.80 0.66 13.57
N CYS A 65 0.46 0.55 14.00
CA CYS A 65 1.23 -0.69 13.84
C CYS A 65 0.61 -1.85 14.64
N LEU A 66 0.18 -1.61 15.89
CA LEU A 66 -0.48 -2.63 16.70
C LEU A 66 -1.81 -3.09 16.06
N ALA A 67 -2.61 -2.16 15.53
CA ALA A 67 -3.85 -2.51 14.85
C ALA A 67 -3.58 -3.19 13.51
N GLY A 68 -2.62 -2.68 12.71
CA GLY A 68 -2.23 -3.22 11.41
C GLY A 68 -1.69 -4.64 11.48
N TYR A 69 -1.02 -5.00 12.58
CA TYR A 69 -0.57 -6.36 12.83
C TYR A 69 -1.63 -7.20 13.57
N GLY A 70 -2.15 -6.69 14.68
CA GLY A 70 -2.98 -7.45 15.61
C GLY A 70 -4.33 -7.85 15.03
N VAL A 71 -5.00 -6.95 14.31
CA VAL A 71 -6.31 -7.27 13.71
C VAL A 71 -6.17 -8.34 12.62
N PRO A 72 -5.25 -8.21 11.63
CA PRO A 72 -5.06 -9.28 10.65
C PRO A 72 -4.59 -10.59 11.25
N ALA A 73 -3.69 -10.57 12.23
CA ALA A 73 -3.24 -11.78 12.92
C ALA A 73 -4.39 -12.52 13.61
N LEU A 74 -5.26 -11.77 14.31
CA LEU A 74 -6.44 -12.32 14.95
C LEU A 74 -7.44 -12.90 13.94
N LEU A 75 -7.70 -12.20 12.86
CA LEU A 75 -8.61 -12.65 11.79
C LEU A 75 -8.07 -13.93 11.11
N LEU A 76 -6.78 -13.99 10.80
CA LEU A 76 -6.15 -15.21 10.27
C LEU A 76 -6.23 -16.36 11.28
N PHE A 77 -5.92 -16.11 12.55
CA PHE A 77 -6.05 -17.13 13.59
C PHE A 77 -7.47 -17.66 13.67
N ALA A 78 -8.47 -16.79 13.68
CA ALA A 78 -9.88 -17.19 13.71
C ALA A 78 -10.28 -17.97 12.45
N ALA A 79 -9.87 -17.50 11.26
CA ALA A 79 -10.16 -18.15 9.99
C ALA A 79 -9.56 -19.57 9.93
N PHE A 80 -8.31 -19.75 10.37
CA PHE A 80 -7.68 -21.09 10.44
C PHE A 80 -8.32 -22.00 11.49
N LYS A 81 -8.87 -21.43 12.58
CA LYS A 81 -9.63 -22.19 13.59
C LYS A 81 -10.97 -22.67 13.06
N ILE A 82 -11.64 -21.89 12.20
CA ILE A 82 -12.90 -22.29 11.55
C ILE A 82 -12.63 -23.41 10.53
N HIS A 83 -11.73 -23.18 9.58
CA HIS A 83 -11.35 -24.16 8.58
C HIS A 83 -10.01 -23.80 7.92
N PRO A 84 -9.08 -24.74 7.74
CA PRO A 84 -7.77 -24.46 7.13
C PRO A 84 -7.85 -23.82 5.74
N VAL A 85 -8.85 -24.18 4.92
CA VAL A 85 -9.04 -23.60 3.59
C VAL A 85 -9.47 -22.15 3.68
N ILE A 86 -10.32 -21.76 4.64
CA ILE A 86 -10.75 -20.37 4.84
C ILE A 86 -9.56 -19.53 5.24
N GLY A 87 -8.72 -20.01 6.18
CA GLY A 87 -7.50 -19.35 6.57
C GLY A 87 -6.54 -19.15 5.40
N PHE A 88 -6.33 -20.19 4.59
CA PHE A 88 -5.47 -20.11 3.42
C PHE A 88 -6.00 -19.13 2.37
N LEU A 89 -7.29 -19.11 2.07
CA LEU A 89 -7.89 -18.18 1.11
C LEU A 89 -7.78 -16.72 1.58
N LEU A 90 -7.96 -16.46 2.87
CA LEU A 90 -7.77 -15.14 3.44
C LEU A 90 -6.30 -14.70 3.37
N GLU A 91 -5.38 -15.63 3.63
CA GLU A 91 -3.93 -15.39 3.51
C GLU A 91 -3.54 -15.06 2.06
N VAL A 92 -4.03 -15.82 1.08
CA VAL A 92 -3.85 -15.55 -0.36
C VAL A 92 -4.42 -14.20 -0.75
N LEU A 93 -5.64 -13.88 -0.29
CA LEU A 93 -6.30 -12.61 -0.60
C LEU A 93 -5.43 -11.41 -0.17
N TRP A 94 -4.90 -11.43 1.04
CA TRP A 94 -4.05 -10.34 1.50
C TRP A 94 -2.66 -10.34 0.86
N CYS A 95 -2.07 -11.52 0.59
CA CYS A 95 -0.84 -11.60 -0.19
C CYS A 95 -1.01 -11.06 -1.62
N TRP A 96 -2.21 -11.10 -2.16
CA TRP A 96 -2.56 -10.47 -3.44
C TRP A 96 -2.70 -8.94 -3.31
N GLN A 97 -3.40 -8.45 -2.29
CA GLN A 97 -3.72 -7.03 -2.14
C GLN A 97 -2.57 -6.15 -1.61
N ILE A 98 -1.57 -6.73 -0.94
CA ILE A 98 -0.49 -5.95 -0.32
C ILE A 98 0.53 -5.45 -1.36
N PRO A 99 1.09 -6.27 -2.28
CA PRO A 99 1.96 -5.78 -3.34
C PRO A 99 1.18 -4.99 -4.38
N ALA A 100 1.77 -3.94 -4.93
CA ALA A 100 1.13 -3.09 -5.93
C ALA A 100 1.85 -3.15 -7.30
N THR A 101 2.42 -4.30 -7.67
CA THR A 101 3.33 -4.43 -8.81
C THR A 101 2.65 -4.11 -10.14
N LYS A 102 1.52 -4.75 -10.41
CA LYS A 102 0.79 -4.51 -11.66
C LYS A 102 0.18 -3.12 -11.71
N CYS A 103 -0.37 -2.65 -10.60
CA CYS A 103 -0.94 -1.31 -10.52
C CYS A 103 0.12 -0.23 -10.81
N LEU A 104 1.30 -0.33 -10.18
CA LEU A 104 2.42 0.57 -10.44
C LEU A 104 2.86 0.55 -11.91
N LYS A 105 2.98 -0.64 -12.50
CA LYS A 105 3.30 -0.80 -13.92
C LYS A 105 2.25 -0.13 -14.81
N ASP A 106 0.98 -0.44 -14.60
CA ASP A 106 -0.11 0.02 -15.48
C ASP A 106 -0.24 1.55 -15.41
N GLU A 107 -0.17 2.15 -14.23
CA GLU A 107 -0.21 3.61 -14.07
C GLU A 107 1.03 4.29 -14.67
N SER A 108 2.20 3.74 -14.48
CA SER A 108 3.44 4.26 -15.07
C SER A 108 3.43 4.21 -16.60
N MET A 109 2.89 3.13 -17.16
CA MET A 109 2.76 2.99 -18.62
C MET A 109 1.80 3.99 -19.24
N LYS A 110 0.80 4.49 -18.50
CA LYS A 110 -0.06 5.59 -19.00
C LYS A 110 0.74 6.87 -19.21
N VAL A 111 1.66 7.21 -18.31
CA VAL A 111 2.55 8.37 -18.46
C VAL A 111 3.41 8.21 -19.72
N TYR A 112 4.04 7.04 -19.88
CA TYR A 112 4.85 6.74 -21.06
C TYR A 112 4.06 6.85 -22.37
N GLN A 113 2.85 6.31 -22.42
CA GLN A 113 2.00 6.37 -23.61
C GLN A 113 1.67 7.81 -23.98
N LYS A 114 1.30 8.66 -23.02
CA LYS A 114 1.01 10.06 -23.22
C LYS A 114 2.21 10.87 -23.72
N LEU A 115 3.38 10.61 -23.18
CA LEU A 115 4.63 11.22 -23.68
C LEU A 115 4.95 10.77 -25.12
N LYS A 116 4.77 9.49 -25.43
CA LYS A 116 4.97 8.95 -26.79
C LYS A 116 4.01 9.55 -27.82
N GLU A 117 2.79 9.90 -27.42
CA GLU A 117 1.78 10.58 -28.22
C GLU A 117 2.06 12.10 -28.38
N ASN A 118 3.09 12.65 -27.75
CA ASN A 118 3.36 14.07 -27.59
C ASN A 118 2.20 14.83 -26.91
N ASP A 119 1.39 14.14 -26.09
CA ASP A 119 0.31 14.70 -25.29
C ASP A 119 0.84 15.11 -23.90
N LEU A 120 1.53 16.26 -23.83
CA LEU A 120 2.09 16.76 -22.57
C LEU A 120 1.02 17.06 -21.49
N PRO A 121 -0.15 17.65 -21.82
CA PRO A 121 -1.23 17.82 -20.84
C PRO A 121 -1.72 16.48 -20.27
N GLY A 122 -1.94 15.48 -21.13
CA GLY A 122 -2.32 14.13 -20.72
C GLY A 122 -1.24 13.44 -19.88
N ALA A 123 0.04 13.64 -20.23
CA ALA A 123 1.16 13.10 -19.45
C ALA A 123 1.27 13.73 -18.05
N ARG A 124 1.03 15.05 -17.92
CA ARG A 124 0.94 15.75 -16.64
C ARG A 124 -0.19 15.20 -15.77
N TYR A 125 -1.35 14.99 -16.38
CA TYR A 125 -2.48 14.38 -15.67
C TYR A 125 -2.15 12.93 -15.24
N ALA A 126 -1.61 12.11 -16.13
CA ALA A 126 -1.25 10.73 -15.81
C ALA A 126 -0.22 10.66 -14.66
N VAL A 127 0.82 11.52 -14.68
CA VAL A 127 1.82 11.53 -13.61
C VAL A 127 1.25 12.08 -12.31
N SER A 128 0.29 13.00 -12.32
CA SER A 128 -0.36 13.51 -11.11
C SER A 128 -1.12 12.42 -10.32
N MET A 129 -1.50 11.33 -10.99
CA MET A 129 -2.17 10.20 -10.35
C MET A 129 -1.24 9.32 -9.52
N ILE A 130 0.08 9.45 -9.72
CA ILE A 130 1.09 8.61 -9.05
C ILE A 130 2.09 9.40 -8.21
N VAL A 131 2.08 10.74 -8.29
CA VAL A 131 2.96 11.62 -7.49
C VAL A 131 2.16 12.46 -6.51
N GLY A 132 2.74 12.78 -5.36
CA GLY A 132 2.13 13.64 -4.33
C GLY A 132 2.46 15.13 -4.47
N ARG A 133 2.82 15.60 -5.68
CA ARG A 133 3.22 16.99 -5.94
C ARG A 133 2.47 17.60 -7.11
N ASP A 134 2.49 18.94 -7.23
CA ASP A 134 1.92 19.64 -8.38
C ASP A 134 2.67 19.29 -9.66
N THR A 135 1.90 18.97 -10.72
CA THR A 135 2.42 18.53 -12.03
C THR A 135 2.00 19.45 -13.18
N GLU A 136 1.15 20.46 -12.91
CA GLU A 136 0.52 21.29 -13.97
C GLU A 136 1.53 22.04 -14.82
N ASN A 137 2.66 22.45 -14.23
CA ASN A 137 3.68 23.26 -14.89
C ASN A 137 4.95 22.47 -15.29
N LEU A 138 4.94 21.12 -15.19
CA LEU A 138 6.12 20.32 -15.53
C LEU A 138 6.37 20.32 -17.03
N SER A 139 7.62 20.51 -17.44
CA SER A 139 8.07 20.21 -18.82
C SER A 139 8.01 18.69 -19.07
N GLU A 140 8.17 18.28 -20.31
CA GLU A 140 8.26 16.87 -20.69
C GLU A 140 9.36 16.14 -19.90
N THR A 141 10.55 16.75 -19.79
CA THR A 141 11.65 16.25 -18.96
C THR A 141 11.26 16.20 -17.48
N GLY A 142 10.52 17.20 -16.98
CA GLY A 142 10.00 17.24 -15.62
C GLY A 142 9.03 16.11 -15.32
N VAL A 143 8.11 15.81 -16.23
CA VAL A 143 7.16 14.69 -16.14
C VAL A 143 7.91 13.36 -16.15
N THR A 144 8.86 13.19 -17.07
CA THR A 144 9.69 11.97 -17.15
C THR A 144 10.46 11.74 -15.86
N LYS A 145 11.12 12.78 -15.34
CA LYS A 145 11.87 12.72 -14.08
C LYS A 145 10.96 12.34 -12.92
N ALA A 146 9.80 13.00 -12.78
CA ALA A 146 8.83 12.72 -11.75
C ALA A 146 8.33 11.27 -11.80
N ALA A 147 8.03 10.76 -12.99
CA ALA A 147 7.60 9.38 -13.17
C ALA A 147 8.70 8.38 -12.76
N VAL A 148 9.95 8.58 -13.21
CA VAL A 148 11.06 7.67 -12.87
C VAL A 148 11.36 7.67 -11.36
N GLU A 149 11.39 8.85 -10.73
CA GLU A 149 11.59 8.98 -9.28
C GLU A 149 10.50 8.21 -8.52
N THR A 150 9.24 8.43 -8.87
CA THR A 150 8.10 7.78 -8.21
C THR A 150 8.07 6.27 -8.45
N ILE A 151 8.41 5.81 -9.66
CA ILE A 151 8.52 4.37 -9.93
C ILE A 151 9.61 3.74 -9.08
N ALA A 152 10.77 4.38 -8.95
CA ALA A 152 11.87 3.86 -8.12
C ALA A 152 11.46 3.78 -6.64
N GLU A 153 10.86 4.85 -6.10
CA GLU A 153 10.34 4.91 -4.73
C GLU A 153 9.27 3.85 -4.48
N ASN A 154 8.22 3.81 -5.30
CA ASN A 154 7.12 2.87 -5.12
C ASN A 154 7.52 1.41 -5.43
N THR A 155 8.55 1.16 -6.23
CA THR A 155 9.12 -0.19 -6.37
C THR A 155 9.73 -0.65 -5.05
N SER A 156 10.45 0.23 -4.35
CA SER A 156 10.96 -0.07 -3.00
C SER A 156 9.84 -0.31 -2.01
N ASP A 157 8.93 0.67 -1.90
CA ASP A 157 7.99 0.77 -0.78
C ASP A 157 6.67 0.02 -1.04
N GLY A 158 6.23 -0.06 -2.30
CA GLY A 158 4.98 -0.73 -2.70
C GLY A 158 5.16 -2.17 -3.22
N VAL A 159 6.41 -2.62 -3.47
CA VAL A 159 6.66 -3.97 -3.99
C VAL A 159 7.71 -4.72 -3.16
N ILE A 160 8.94 -4.21 -3.07
CA ILE A 160 10.05 -4.96 -2.46
C ILE A 160 9.85 -5.08 -0.94
N ALA A 161 9.61 -3.97 -0.25
CA ALA A 161 9.39 -3.99 1.21
C ALA A 161 8.17 -4.84 1.58
N PRO A 162 6.97 -4.68 0.98
CA PRO A 162 5.85 -5.57 1.22
C PRO A 162 6.17 -7.06 1.01
N LEU A 163 6.84 -7.42 -0.07
CA LEU A 163 7.20 -8.82 -0.34
C LEU A 163 8.15 -9.38 0.73
N LEU A 164 9.11 -8.58 1.21
CA LEU A 164 9.99 -8.99 2.31
C LEU A 164 9.21 -9.23 3.59
N PHE A 165 8.32 -8.32 3.98
CA PHE A 165 7.52 -8.47 5.18
C PHE A 165 6.51 -9.62 5.09
N LEU A 166 5.91 -9.83 3.92
CA LEU A 166 5.08 -11.00 3.64
C LEU A 166 5.87 -12.31 3.79
N ALA A 167 7.09 -12.36 3.29
CA ALA A 167 7.94 -13.55 3.39
C ALA A 167 8.39 -13.81 4.84
N LEU A 168 8.65 -12.77 5.64
CA LEU A 168 9.12 -12.88 7.02
C LEU A 168 8.01 -13.19 8.03
N GLY A 169 6.84 -12.60 7.90
CA GLY A 169 5.77 -12.68 8.89
C GLY A 169 4.35 -12.80 8.33
N GLY A 170 4.24 -13.09 7.03
CA GLY A 170 2.94 -13.24 6.36
C GLY A 170 2.16 -11.93 6.27
N PRO A 171 0.86 -12.01 5.90
CA PRO A 171 0.04 -10.83 5.65
C PRO A 171 -0.13 -9.91 6.86
N ALA A 172 -0.11 -10.45 8.08
CA ALA A 172 -0.22 -9.63 9.30
C ALA A 172 0.96 -8.65 9.41
N LEU A 173 2.19 -9.11 9.14
CA LEU A 173 3.36 -8.25 9.14
C LEU A 173 3.36 -7.32 7.91
N GLY A 174 2.97 -7.82 6.74
CA GLY A 174 2.87 -7.02 5.53
C GLY A 174 1.87 -5.85 5.61
N LEU A 175 0.81 -5.98 6.42
CA LEU A 175 -0.18 -4.91 6.66
C LEU A 175 0.21 -3.93 7.76
N SER A 176 1.25 -4.21 8.53
CA SER A 176 1.69 -3.38 9.66
C SER A 176 2.80 -2.39 9.31
N VAL A 177 3.28 -2.44 8.07
CA VAL A 177 4.46 -1.67 7.60
C VAL A 177 4.09 -0.65 6.55
#